data_dc03a0568d4ef5b6882e506c00c9b7fd
#
_entry.id   dc03a0568d4ef5b6882e506c00c9b7fd
#
_cell.length_a   1.000
_cell.length_b   1.000
_cell.length_c   1.000
_cell.angle_alpha   90.00
_cell.angle_beta   90.00
_cell.angle_gamma   90.00
#
_symmetry.space_group_name_H-M   'P 1'
#
loop_
_entity.id
_entity.type
_entity.pdbx_description
1 polymer ?
#
loop_
_entity_poly.entity_id
_entity_poly.type
_entity_poly.pdbx_seq_one_letter_code
_entity_poly.pdbx_strand_id
1 'polypeptide(L)'
;MLQVIGHVAIKEIRQLLRDRRSLILALVVPILLTFLFGKAMETGEMRQIPSVILNLDRSPDSNLIATAFSTYDEISIQGEVPSRQEAQRLLAQGKIKAAIIIPAGFTQRIDAGEDAKIELLLDGTDNNSAPIVEGVAQQIIRRYNADKAVRGLWARGLRPDRGEKLIQPVYVNTEIRYNPGLRPLGYTMPGVIGLTLTLLTVMLMAVNMTRERESGTLDQLMVTPIRRVELILGKLLPYFGLSFLNVLTILFVVDRWFHVPIRQRLTLLLVFCALFVLASLATGVLISAVSRSQFQAVQIVIFYILLVFMLSGAYAPIEAIPETIRPISNLFPL
;
A
#
# COMPACT_ATOMS: atom_id res chain seq x y z
N MET A 1 -7.26 -42.94 -13.38
CA MET A 1 -7.10 -41.50 -13.30
C MET A 1 -6.94 -40.98 -11.88
N LEU A 2 -7.96 -41.01 -11.00
CA LEU A 2 -7.88 -40.51 -9.62
C LEU A 2 -6.81 -41.20 -8.76
N GLN A 3 -6.64 -42.50 -8.87
CA GLN A 3 -5.61 -43.26 -8.14
C GLN A 3 -4.19 -42.85 -8.51
N VAL A 4 -3.92 -42.61 -9.81
CA VAL A 4 -2.62 -42.16 -10.32
C VAL A 4 -2.31 -40.78 -9.80
N ILE A 5 -3.26 -39.83 -9.88
CA ILE A 5 -3.14 -38.48 -9.33
C ILE A 5 -2.83 -38.55 -7.84
N GLY A 6 -3.53 -39.42 -7.08
CA GLY A 6 -3.28 -39.60 -5.65
C GLY A 6 -1.87 -40.14 -5.33
N HIS A 7 -1.37 -41.11 -6.07
CA HIS A 7 -0.01 -41.63 -5.86
C HIS A 7 1.07 -40.57 -6.16
N VAL A 8 0.90 -39.80 -7.24
CA VAL A 8 1.81 -38.68 -7.57
C VAL A 8 1.75 -37.64 -6.46
N ALA A 9 0.57 -37.24 -6.02
CA ALA A 9 0.40 -36.26 -4.95
C ALA A 9 1.05 -36.73 -3.62
N ILE A 10 0.86 -38.00 -3.23
CA ILE A 10 1.48 -38.58 -2.03
C ILE A 10 3.02 -38.57 -2.13
N LYS A 11 3.55 -38.91 -3.32
CA LYS A 11 5.01 -38.84 -3.58
C LYS A 11 5.51 -37.41 -3.36
N GLU A 12 4.84 -36.40 -3.94
CA GLU A 12 5.21 -34.98 -3.79
C GLU A 12 5.11 -34.50 -2.34
N ILE A 13 4.04 -34.87 -1.62
CA ILE A 13 3.89 -34.54 -0.20
C ILE A 13 5.06 -35.11 0.62
N ARG A 14 5.41 -36.37 0.39
CA ARG A 14 6.55 -37.00 1.08
C ARG A 14 7.86 -36.31 0.77
N GLN A 15 8.04 -35.85 -0.47
CA GLN A 15 9.22 -35.11 -0.91
C GLN A 15 9.28 -33.74 -0.22
N LEU A 16 8.18 -32.99 -0.19
CA LEU A 16 8.05 -31.70 0.51
C LEU A 16 8.33 -31.84 2.02
N LEU A 17 7.76 -32.84 2.67
CA LEU A 17 7.95 -33.08 4.11
C LEU A 17 9.38 -33.51 4.46
N ARG A 18 10.11 -34.19 3.55
CA ARG A 18 11.51 -34.55 3.73
C ARG A 18 12.46 -33.36 3.58
N ASP A 19 12.13 -32.40 2.72
CA ASP A 19 12.90 -31.16 2.54
C ASP A 19 12.46 -30.10 3.56
N ARG A 20 12.79 -30.35 4.83
CA ARG A 20 12.43 -29.48 5.95
C ARG A 20 12.87 -28.04 5.76
N ARG A 21 14.06 -27.83 5.12
CA ARG A 21 14.58 -26.47 4.90
C ARG A 21 13.71 -25.68 3.92
N SER A 22 13.40 -26.25 2.78
CA SER A 22 12.50 -25.64 1.80
C SER A 22 11.09 -25.44 2.35
N LEU A 23 10.56 -26.38 3.15
CA LEU A 23 9.25 -26.27 3.76
C LEU A 23 9.18 -25.13 4.80
N ILE A 24 10.19 -25.01 5.67
CA ILE A 24 10.27 -23.93 6.65
C ILE A 24 10.36 -22.57 5.92
N LEU A 25 11.23 -22.45 4.92
CA LEU A 25 11.34 -21.24 4.13
C LEU A 25 10.00 -20.89 3.43
N ALA A 26 9.34 -21.89 2.84
CA ALA A 26 8.07 -21.69 2.17
C ALA A 26 6.94 -21.20 3.10
N LEU A 27 7.00 -21.49 4.41
CA LEU A 27 6.01 -21.06 5.40
C LEU A 27 6.43 -19.76 6.12
N VAL A 28 7.73 -19.62 6.44
CA VAL A 28 8.22 -18.48 7.24
C VAL A 28 8.42 -17.23 6.39
N VAL A 29 8.95 -17.38 5.17
CA VAL A 29 9.23 -16.22 4.30
C VAL A 29 7.96 -15.39 3.98
N PRO A 30 6.80 -15.99 3.65
CA PRO A 30 5.56 -15.24 3.41
C PRO A 30 5.14 -14.41 4.62
N ILE A 31 5.21 -15.00 5.81
CA ILE A 31 4.85 -14.34 7.06
C ILE A 31 5.80 -13.17 7.32
N LEU A 32 7.10 -13.42 7.18
CA LEU A 32 8.14 -12.40 7.38
C LEU A 32 7.96 -11.22 6.41
N LEU A 33 7.78 -11.51 5.11
CA LEU A 33 7.56 -10.48 4.10
C LEU A 33 6.28 -9.69 4.38
N THR A 34 5.18 -10.37 4.68
CA THR A 34 3.90 -9.70 5.02
C THR A 34 4.06 -8.81 6.25
N PHE A 35 4.79 -9.28 7.27
CA PHE A 35 5.06 -8.51 8.48
C PHE A 35 5.96 -7.30 8.20
N LEU A 36 7.05 -7.48 7.45
CA LEU A 36 7.98 -6.39 7.11
C LEU A 36 7.29 -5.31 6.26
N PHE A 37 6.59 -5.72 5.19
CA PHE A 37 5.85 -4.77 4.36
C PHE A 37 4.71 -4.11 5.13
N GLY A 38 3.98 -4.86 5.94
CA GLY A 38 2.93 -4.32 6.79
C GLY A 38 3.45 -3.28 7.78
N LYS A 39 4.57 -3.56 8.45
CA LYS A 39 5.23 -2.60 9.34
C LYS A 39 5.78 -1.39 8.59
N ALA A 40 6.38 -1.58 7.43
CA ALA A 40 6.85 -0.47 6.60
C ALA A 40 5.70 0.46 6.17
N MET A 41 4.51 -0.10 5.90
CA MET A 41 3.33 0.69 5.55
C MET A 41 2.62 1.30 6.76
N GLU A 42 2.65 0.64 7.93
CA GLU A 42 2.13 1.17 9.19
C GLU A 42 2.92 2.41 9.65
N THR A 43 4.26 2.41 9.47
CA THR A 43 5.10 3.59 9.72
C THR A 43 4.82 4.73 8.75
N GLY A 44 4.19 4.47 7.61
CA GLY A 44 3.67 5.48 6.69
C GLY A 44 2.39 6.17 7.18
N GLU A 45 1.70 5.66 8.23
CA GLU A 45 0.74 6.40 9.04
C GLU A 45 1.52 7.34 9.98
N MET A 46 2.16 8.36 9.43
CA MET A 46 2.77 9.40 10.26
C MET A 46 1.65 10.20 10.95
N ARG A 47 1.20 9.66 12.08
CA ARG A 47 0.60 10.48 13.12
C ARG A 47 1.76 11.30 13.68
N GLN A 48 1.66 12.63 13.62
CA GLN A 48 2.67 13.56 14.11
C GLN A 48 3.86 13.79 13.14
N ILE A 49 3.57 14.36 11.98
CA ILE A 49 4.60 14.85 11.06
C ILE A 49 5.39 15.95 11.76
N PRO A 50 6.71 15.75 12.04
CA PRO A 50 7.51 16.75 12.74
C PRO A 50 7.63 18.01 11.91
N SER A 51 7.09 19.11 12.42
CA SER A 51 6.99 20.39 11.72
C SER A 51 7.42 21.53 12.62
N VAL A 52 7.81 22.64 12.03
CA VAL A 52 8.12 23.90 12.72
C VAL A 52 7.31 25.04 12.14
N ILE A 53 7.13 26.09 12.93
CA ILE A 53 6.46 27.32 12.49
C ILE A 53 7.46 28.46 12.48
N LEU A 54 7.43 29.27 11.41
CA LEU A 54 8.09 30.56 11.33
C LEU A 54 7.01 31.64 11.19
N ASN A 55 6.62 32.26 12.30
CA ASN A 55 5.65 33.35 12.31
C ASN A 55 6.38 34.69 12.33
N LEU A 56 6.48 35.36 11.20
CA LEU A 56 7.12 36.67 11.05
C LEU A 56 6.16 37.85 11.28
N ASP A 57 4.83 37.57 11.23
CA ASP A 57 3.79 38.60 11.39
C ASP A 57 3.46 38.90 12.86
N ARG A 58 3.46 37.84 13.71
CA ARG A 58 3.21 37.89 15.17
C ARG A 58 1.92 38.62 15.59
N SER A 59 0.97 38.74 14.68
CA SER A 59 -0.35 39.32 14.94
C SER A 59 -1.29 38.32 15.64
N PRO A 60 -2.44 38.73 16.18
CA PRO A 60 -3.45 37.82 16.71
C PRO A 60 -3.95 36.82 15.64
N ASP A 61 -4.16 37.24 14.42
CA ASP A 61 -4.65 36.41 13.32
C ASP A 61 -3.60 35.36 12.90
N SER A 62 -2.32 35.76 12.79
CA SER A 62 -1.23 34.83 12.47
C SER A 62 -0.99 33.81 13.59
N ASN A 63 -1.12 34.23 14.86
CA ASN A 63 -1.01 33.33 16.02
C ASN A 63 -2.16 32.34 16.08
N LEU A 64 -3.37 32.76 15.72
CA LEU A 64 -4.54 31.85 15.64
C LEU A 64 -4.30 30.75 14.60
N ILE A 65 -3.77 31.10 13.43
CA ILE A 65 -3.44 30.14 12.39
C ILE A 65 -2.31 29.21 12.83
N ALA A 66 -1.23 29.77 13.44
CA ALA A 66 -0.12 28.98 13.95
C ALA A 66 -0.59 27.95 15.01
N THR A 67 -1.43 28.37 15.94
CA THR A 67 -2.02 27.50 16.96
C THR A 67 -2.93 26.45 16.35
N ALA A 68 -3.68 26.77 15.28
CA ALA A 68 -4.54 25.82 14.62
C ALA A 68 -3.77 24.59 14.07
N PHE A 69 -2.54 24.77 13.57
CA PHE A 69 -1.70 23.64 13.16
C PHE A 69 -1.38 22.68 14.29
N SER A 70 -1.27 23.17 15.54
CA SER A 70 -0.99 22.33 16.70
C SER A 70 -2.21 21.52 17.19
N THR A 71 -3.41 21.80 16.68
CA THR A 71 -4.65 21.07 17.07
C THR A 71 -4.93 19.84 16.21
N TYR A 72 -4.16 19.63 15.14
CA TYR A 72 -4.30 18.48 14.27
C TYR A 72 -3.34 17.36 14.67
N ASP A 73 -3.84 16.18 14.90
CA ASP A 73 -3.07 15.00 15.35
C ASP A 73 -2.02 14.56 14.33
N GLU A 74 -2.21 14.92 13.05
CA GLU A 74 -1.31 14.59 11.95
C GLU A 74 -0.02 15.40 11.96
N ILE A 75 0.00 16.56 12.61
CA ILE A 75 1.14 17.49 12.63
C ILE A 75 1.67 17.66 14.05
N SER A 76 2.97 17.42 14.24
CA SER A 76 3.67 17.66 15.50
C SER A 76 4.52 18.92 15.40
N ILE A 77 4.04 20.02 15.95
CA ILE A 77 4.82 21.27 15.99
C ILE A 77 5.90 21.14 17.07
N GLN A 78 7.16 21.04 16.65
CA GLN A 78 8.32 20.94 17.54
C GLN A 78 8.76 22.27 18.12
N GLY A 79 8.26 23.39 17.58
CA GLY A 79 8.57 24.74 18.04
C GLY A 79 8.54 25.77 16.93
N GLU A 80 8.90 26.99 17.32
CA GLU A 80 9.09 28.09 16.37
C GLU A 80 10.56 28.24 16.02
N VAL A 81 10.83 28.57 14.75
CA VAL A 81 12.18 28.84 14.27
C VAL A 81 12.35 30.33 13.96
N PRO A 82 13.56 30.91 14.18
CA PRO A 82 13.78 32.35 14.03
C PRO A 82 13.93 32.79 12.57
N SER A 83 14.24 31.88 11.66
CA SER A 83 14.51 32.23 10.27
C SER A 83 14.19 31.11 9.29
N ARG A 84 13.96 31.49 8.02
CA ARG A 84 13.78 30.55 6.91
C ARG A 84 15.01 29.65 6.70
N GLN A 85 16.21 30.18 6.93
CA GLN A 85 17.46 29.41 6.80
C GLN A 85 17.53 28.28 7.81
N GLU A 86 17.10 28.52 9.05
CA GLU A 86 17.06 27.47 10.09
C GLU A 86 16.01 26.40 9.76
N ALA A 87 14.82 26.80 9.25
CA ALA A 87 13.82 25.85 8.76
C ALA A 87 14.37 24.96 7.64
N GLN A 88 15.05 25.54 6.65
CA GLN A 88 15.69 24.80 5.55
C GLN A 88 16.79 23.88 6.05
N ARG A 89 17.57 24.30 7.04
CA ARG A 89 18.62 23.48 7.66
C ARG A 89 18.04 22.25 8.37
N LEU A 90 16.98 22.44 9.14
CA LEU A 90 16.31 21.34 9.83
C LEU A 90 15.67 20.35 8.86
N LEU A 91 15.07 20.84 7.75
CA LEU A 91 14.59 20.03 6.64
C LEU A 91 15.71 19.22 6.00
N ALA A 92 16.83 19.86 5.66
CA ALA A 92 17.99 19.19 5.04
C ALA A 92 18.63 18.14 5.98
N GLN A 93 18.53 18.32 7.31
CA GLN A 93 18.98 17.36 8.31
C GLN A 93 17.95 16.22 8.55
N GLY A 94 16.78 16.26 7.93
CA GLY A 94 15.70 15.29 8.15
C GLY A 94 15.07 15.36 9.54
N LYS A 95 15.33 16.41 10.33
CA LYS A 95 14.77 16.59 11.66
C LYS A 95 13.30 16.99 11.65
N ILE A 96 12.88 17.69 10.59
CA ILE A 96 11.50 18.06 10.33
C ILE A 96 11.11 17.64 8.91
N LYS A 97 9.81 17.49 8.68
CA LYS A 97 9.25 17.16 7.37
C LYS A 97 8.52 18.33 6.72
N ALA A 98 8.14 19.32 7.53
CA ALA A 98 7.48 20.52 7.04
C ALA A 98 7.87 21.74 7.86
N ALA A 99 7.87 22.92 7.21
CA ALA A 99 7.91 24.20 7.90
C ALA A 99 6.80 25.10 7.33
N ILE A 100 6.02 25.67 8.25
CA ILE A 100 4.91 26.57 7.97
C ILE A 100 5.42 28.01 8.18
N ILE A 101 5.45 28.81 7.12
CA ILE A 101 5.97 30.18 7.14
C ILE A 101 4.82 31.17 6.94
N ILE A 102 4.58 31.98 7.96
CA ILE A 102 3.65 33.11 7.90
C ILE A 102 4.49 34.39 7.71
N PRO A 103 4.43 35.04 6.53
CA PRO A 103 5.28 36.17 6.21
C PRO A 103 4.89 37.41 7.03
N ALA A 104 5.83 38.34 7.17
CA ALA A 104 5.57 39.65 7.77
C ALA A 104 4.52 40.42 6.95
N GLY A 105 3.64 41.17 7.65
CA GLY A 105 2.55 41.92 7.02
C GLY A 105 1.38 41.06 6.52
N PHE A 106 1.31 39.79 6.96
CA PHE A 106 0.21 38.88 6.58
C PHE A 106 -1.15 39.46 6.93
N THR A 107 -1.34 39.90 8.18
CA THR A 107 -2.60 40.48 8.65
C THR A 107 -2.91 41.82 7.97
N GLN A 108 -1.92 42.64 7.76
CA GLN A 108 -2.11 43.94 7.07
C GLN A 108 -2.65 43.76 5.65
N ARG A 109 -2.16 42.76 4.91
CA ARG A 109 -2.68 42.45 3.56
C ARG A 109 -4.12 41.99 3.59
N ILE A 110 -4.44 41.10 4.55
CA ILE A 110 -5.81 40.61 4.69
C ILE A 110 -6.77 41.79 5.02
N ASP A 111 -6.36 42.71 5.88
CA ASP A 111 -7.19 43.85 6.26
C ASP A 111 -7.32 44.88 5.14
N ALA A 112 -6.32 44.98 4.26
CA ALA A 112 -6.37 45.75 3.04
C ALA A 112 -7.21 45.09 1.92
N GLY A 113 -7.67 43.85 2.10
CA GLY A 113 -8.39 43.10 1.06
C GLY A 113 -7.47 42.53 -0.03
N GLU A 114 -6.17 42.46 0.25
CA GLU A 114 -5.17 41.87 -0.64
C GLU A 114 -4.96 40.40 -0.39
N ASP A 115 -4.35 39.70 -1.36
CA ASP A 115 -3.98 38.30 -1.22
C ASP A 115 -2.83 38.14 -0.21
N ALA A 116 -3.11 37.41 0.86
CA ALA A 116 -2.12 36.97 1.83
C ALA A 116 -1.79 35.47 1.62
N LYS A 117 -0.49 35.15 1.57
CA LYS A 117 -0.03 33.79 1.30
C LYS A 117 0.74 33.23 2.49
N ILE A 118 0.47 31.98 2.83
CA ILE A 118 1.29 31.18 3.74
C ILE A 118 2.16 30.27 2.88
N GLU A 119 3.44 30.22 3.18
CA GLU A 119 4.37 29.32 2.49
C GLU A 119 4.53 28.03 3.26
N LEU A 120 4.51 26.90 2.54
CA LEU A 120 4.84 25.60 3.06
C LEU A 120 6.17 25.15 2.46
N LEU A 121 7.17 24.89 3.30
CA LEU A 121 8.38 24.19 2.90
C LEU A 121 8.23 22.74 3.28
N LEU A 122 8.18 21.85 2.31
CA LEU A 122 7.92 20.43 2.50
C LEU A 122 9.14 19.60 2.04
N ASP A 123 9.38 18.50 2.72
CA ASP A 123 10.38 17.52 2.29
C ASP A 123 9.83 16.74 1.08
N GLY A 124 10.24 17.13 -0.12
CA GLY A 124 9.79 16.48 -1.37
C GLY A 124 10.32 15.08 -1.58
N THR A 125 11.19 14.55 -0.70
CA THR A 125 11.61 13.15 -0.71
C THR A 125 10.62 12.25 0.01
N ASP A 126 9.72 12.84 0.80
CA ASP A 126 8.66 12.17 1.54
C ASP A 126 7.30 12.37 0.86
N ASN A 127 6.97 11.48 -0.06
CA ASN A 127 5.72 11.53 -0.82
C ASN A 127 4.46 11.34 0.05
N ASN A 128 4.59 10.89 1.30
CA ASN A 128 3.46 10.63 2.18
C ASN A 128 3.13 11.85 3.05
N SER A 129 4.15 12.52 3.60
CA SER A 129 3.96 13.64 4.52
C SER A 129 3.50 14.91 3.82
N ALA A 130 4.02 15.21 2.64
CA ALA A 130 3.75 16.46 1.94
C ALA A 130 2.24 16.66 1.63
N PRO A 131 1.50 15.69 1.06
CA PRO A 131 0.06 15.86 0.79
C PRO A 131 -0.78 16.00 2.06
N ILE A 132 -0.36 15.37 3.18
CA ILE A 132 -1.07 15.46 4.46
C ILE A 132 -0.95 16.90 5.01
N VAL A 133 0.28 17.43 5.07
CA VAL A 133 0.51 18.80 5.57
C VAL A 133 -0.20 19.83 4.69
N GLU A 134 -0.15 19.67 3.38
CA GLU A 134 -0.88 20.55 2.45
C GLU A 134 -2.39 20.48 2.67
N GLY A 135 -2.96 19.28 2.83
CA GLY A 135 -4.39 19.08 3.10
C GLY A 135 -4.83 19.75 4.40
N VAL A 136 -4.06 19.58 5.48
CA VAL A 136 -4.32 20.22 6.78
C VAL A 136 -4.22 21.74 6.66
N ALA A 137 -3.17 22.26 5.99
CA ALA A 137 -3.02 23.70 5.78
C ALA A 137 -4.21 24.29 5.01
N GLN A 138 -4.64 23.66 3.92
CA GLN A 138 -5.81 24.09 3.17
C GLN A 138 -7.10 24.07 4.00
N GLN A 139 -7.27 23.08 4.90
CA GLN A 139 -8.43 23.01 5.79
C GLN A 139 -8.41 24.13 6.82
N ILE A 140 -7.27 24.41 7.44
CA ILE A 140 -7.08 25.51 8.39
C ILE A 140 -7.41 26.84 7.73
N ILE A 141 -6.86 27.10 6.55
CA ILE A 141 -7.07 28.37 5.83
C ILE A 141 -8.53 28.52 5.39
N ARG A 142 -9.18 27.46 4.91
CA ARG A 142 -10.62 27.50 4.59
C ARG A 142 -11.46 27.87 5.81
N ARG A 143 -11.17 27.24 6.97
CA ARG A 143 -11.86 27.53 8.22
C ARG A 143 -11.62 28.98 8.67
N TYR A 144 -10.36 29.42 8.66
CA TYR A 144 -10.01 30.81 8.98
C TYR A 144 -10.74 31.82 8.12
N ASN A 145 -10.77 31.61 6.79
CA ASN A 145 -11.47 32.50 5.85
C ASN A 145 -12.98 32.53 6.12
N ALA A 146 -13.60 31.40 6.41
CA ALA A 146 -15.02 31.31 6.77
C ALA A 146 -15.31 32.09 8.07
N ASP A 147 -14.51 31.89 9.12
CA ASP A 147 -14.66 32.57 10.40
C ASP A 147 -14.43 34.09 10.29
N LYS A 148 -13.48 34.52 9.45
CA LYS A 148 -13.21 35.94 9.22
C LYS A 148 -14.34 36.60 8.43
N ALA A 149 -14.88 35.89 7.43
CA ALA A 149 -16.04 36.39 6.67
C ALA A 149 -17.30 36.51 7.56
N VAL A 150 -17.56 35.52 8.42
CA VAL A 150 -18.67 35.60 9.43
C VAL A 150 -18.49 36.81 10.34
N ARG A 151 -17.31 37.01 10.92
CA ARG A 151 -16.99 38.17 11.77
C ARG A 151 -17.18 39.50 11.03
N GLY A 152 -16.80 39.58 9.75
CA GLY A 152 -16.99 40.75 8.90
C GLY A 152 -18.46 41.08 8.65
N LEU A 153 -19.34 40.06 8.54
CA LEU A 153 -20.78 40.25 8.41
C LEU A 153 -21.40 40.72 9.74
N TRP A 154 -20.96 40.18 10.87
CA TRP A 154 -21.42 40.62 12.18
C TRP A 154 -21.09 42.11 12.43
N ALA A 155 -19.89 42.54 12.09
CA ALA A 155 -19.46 43.92 12.18
C ALA A 155 -20.36 44.88 11.36
N ARG A 156 -21.01 44.38 10.31
CA ARG A 156 -21.97 45.11 9.48
C ARG A 156 -23.43 45.00 9.93
N GLY A 157 -23.70 44.41 11.12
CA GLY A 157 -25.03 44.28 11.71
C GLY A 157 -25.90 43.17 11.13
N LEU A 158 -25.32 42.24 10.35
CA LEU A 158 -26.02 41.06 9.83
C LEU A 158 -26.08 39.97 10.91
N ARG A 159 -27.27 39.34 11.07
CA ARG A 159 -27.44 38.27 12.08
C ARG A 159 -26.62 37.02 11.73
N PRO A 160 -26.05 36.33 12.76
CA PRO A 160 -25.18 35.18 12.57
C PRO A 160 -25.82 34.04 11.78
N ASP A 161 -27.10 33.74 12.04
CA ASP A 161 -27.85 32.66 11.44
C ASP A 161 -28.03 32.79 9.93
N ARG A 162 -28.15 34.04 9.44
CA ARG A 162 -28.20 34.33 8.00
C ARG A 162 -26.84 34.45 7.36
N GLY A 163 -25.83 34.94 8.12
CA GLY A 163 -24.47 35.11 7.65
C GLY A 163 -23.80 33.77 7.34
N GLU A 164 -23.96 32.79 8.22
CA GLU A 164 -23.39 31.45 8.06
C GLU A 164 -23.96 30.73 6.82
N LYS A 165 -25.24 30.85 6.56
CA LYS A 165 -25.91 30.31 5.35
C LYS A 165 -25.48 30.98 4.05
N LEU A 166 -25.12 32.30 4.10
CA LEU A 166 -24.66 33.05 2.94
C LEU A 166 -23.20 32.75 2.58
N ILE A 167 -22.39 32.33 3.56
CA ILE A 167 -20.95 32.06 3.38
C ILE A 167 -20.69 30.61 3.02
N GLN A 168 -21.57 29.68 3.45
CA GLN A 168 -21.49 28.26 3.11
C GLN A 168 -22.80 27.78 2.49
N PRO A 169 -23.17 28.27 1.26
CA PRO A 169 -24.41 27.86 0.59
C PRO A 169 -24.39 26.41 0.15
N VAL A 170 -23.22 25.76 0.11
CA VAL A 170 -23.03 24.37 -0.33
C VAL A 170 -22.22 23.64 0.73
N TYR A 171 -22.82 22.60 1.32
CA TYR A 171 -22.12 21.65 2.15
C TYR A 171 -21.65 20.48 1.29
N VAL A 172 -20.38 20.16 1.36
CA VAL A 172 -19.86 18.90 0.84
C VAL A 172 -20.00 17.87 1.95
N ASN A 173 -21.03 17.03 1.85
CA ASN A 173 -21.16 15.86 2.71
C ASN A 173 -20.27 14.75 2.14
N THR A 174 -19.07 14.58 2.68
CA THR A 174 -18.13 13.54 2.24
C THR A 174 -18.38 12.28 3.04
N GLU A 175 -19.01 11.28 2.42
CA GLU A 175 -19.12 9.94 2.97
C GLU A 175 -17.96 9.10 2.42
N ILE A 176 -16.98 8.82 3.25
CA ILE A 176 -15.85 7.95 2.87
C ILE A 176 -16.29 6.50 3.07
N ARG A 177 -16.53 5.80 1.95
CA ARG A 177 -16.88 4.38 1.95
C ARG A 177 -15.61 3.52 1.81
N TYR A 178 -15.65 2.28 2.30
CA TYR A 178 -14.60 1.25 2.22
C TYR A 178 -13.34 1.49 3.07
N ASN A 179 -12.89 2.72 3.30
CA ASN A 179 -11.78 3.05 4.19
C ASN A 179 -12.06 4.36 4.95
N PRO A 180 -13.03 4.37 5.90
CA PRO A 180 -13.42 5.58 6.63
C PRO A 180 -12.29 6.24 7.40
N GLY A 181 -11.29 5.47 7.82
CA GLY A 181 -10.11 5.97 8.52
C GLY A 181 -9.00 6.47 7.61
N LEU A 182 -9.18 6.44 6.26
CA LEU A 182 -8.16 6.78 5.26
C LEU A 182 -6.80 6.09 5.53
N ARG A 183 -6.84 4.88 6.10
CA ARG A 183 -5.63 4.14 6.47
C ARG A 183 -4.94 3.58 5.21
N PRO A 184 -3.68 3.97 4.92
CA PRO A 184 -2.93 3.46 3.77
C PRO A 184 -2.85 1.92 3.77
N LEU A 185 -2.70 1.33 4.94
CA LEU A 185 -2.67 -0.12 5.17
C LEU A 185 -3.89 -0.85 4.59
N GLY A 186 -5.10 -0.30 4.77
CA GLY A 186 -6.33 -0.91 4.25
C GLY A 186 -6.36 -1.01 2.72
N TYR A 187 -5.70 -0.09 2.04
CA TYR A 187 -5.62 -0.06 0.57
C TYR A 187 -4.46 -0.91 0.04
N THR A 188 -3.27 -0.82 0.66
CA THR A 188 -2.05 -1.44 0.12
C THR A 188 -1.87 -2.90 0.52
N MET A 189 -2.40 -3.32 1.70
CA MET A 189 -2.25 -4.69 2.20
C MET A 189 -2.74 -5.79 1.24
N PRO A 190 -3.90 -5.67 0.59
CA PRO A 190 -4.32 -6.68 -0.39
C PRO A 190 -3.30 -6.88 -1.51
N GLY A 191 -2.73 -5.79 -2.03
CA GLY A 191 -1.67 -5.83 -3.04
C GLY A 191 -0.40 -6.52 -2.56
N VAL A 192 0.07 -6.21 -1.34
CA VAL A 192 1.24 -6.86 -0.72
C VAL A 192 1.01 -8.36 -0.53
N ILE A 193 -0.18 -8.75 -0.04
CA ILE A 193 -0.55 -10.17 0.12
C ILE A 193 -0.51 -10.87 -1.23
N GLY A 194 -1.15 -10.30 -2.26
CA GLY A 194 -1.19 -10.85 -3.59
C GLY A 194 0.21 -11.03 -4.19
N LEU A 195 1.06 -10.00 -4.09
CA LEU A 195 2.45 -10.07 -4.57
C LEU A 195 3.27 -11.15 -3.85
N THR A 196 3.15 -11.23 -2.52
CA THR A 196 3.87 -12.22 -1.71
C THR A 196 3.43 -13.64 -2.08
N LEU A 197 2.12 -13.85 -2.21
CA LEU A 197 1.56 -15.15 -2.62
C LEU A 197 1.98 -15.52 -4.05
N THR A 198 1.94 -14.58 -4.98
CA THR A 198 2.39 -14.80 -6.36
C THR A 198 3.86 -15.21 -6.39
N LEU A 199 4.73 -14.42 -5.75
CA LEU A 199 6.17 -14.70 -5.71
C LEU A 199 6.44 -16.14 -5.24
N LEU A 200 5.86 -16.50 -4.10
CA LEU A 200 6.15 -17.78 -3.47
C LEU A 200 5.52 -18.95 -4.21
N THR A 201 4.26 -18.81 -4.63
CA THR A 201 3.54 -19.88 -5.32
C THR A 201 4.16 -20.16 -6.69
N VAL A 202 4.44 -19.11 -7.47
CA VAL A 202 5.07 -19.24 -8.79
C VAL A 202 6.49 -19.79 -8.65
N MET A 203 7.28 -19.26 -7.69
CA MET A 203 8.67 -19.69 -7.43
C MET A 203 8.71 -21.16 -7.04
N LEU A 204 7.90 -21.58 -6.06
CA LEU A 204 7.85 -22.97 -5.61
C LEU A 204 7.56 -23.92 -6.77
N MET A 205 6.53 -23.61 -7.58
CA MET A 205 6.15 -24.49 -8.68
C MET A 205 7.17 -24.49 -9.81
N ALA A 206 7.65 -23.32 -10.23
CA ALA A 206 8.63 -23.19 -11.30
C ALA A 206 9.93 -23.91 -10.97
N VAL A 207 10.49 -23.66 -9.78
CA VAL A 207 11.78 -24.25 -9.37
C VAL A 207 11.68 -25.76 -9.18
N ASN A 208 10.61 -26.26 -8.53
CA ASN A 208 10.48 -27.69 -8.31
C ASN A 208 10.29 -28.47 -9.61
N MET A 209 9.45 -27.99 -10.53
CA MET A 209 9.27 -28.62 -11.84
C MET A 209 10.54 -28.61 -12.66
N THR A 210 11.26 -27.49 -12.66
CA THR A 210 12.55 -27.38 -13.40
C THR A 210 13.63 -28.27 -12.77
N ARG A 211 13.68 -28.39 -11.45
CA ARG A 211 14.61 -29.27 -10.73
C ARG A 211 14.43 -30.73 -11.15
N GLU A 212 13.20 -31.21 -11.26
CA GLU A 212 12.96 -32.58 -11.72
C GLU A 212 13.36 -32.80 -13.19
N ARG A 213 13.22 -31.76 -14.01
CA ARG A 213 13.69 -31.79 -15.40
C ARG A 213 15.21 -31.83 -15.48
N GLU A 214 15.92 -31.00 -14.71
CA GLU A 214 17.37 -31.01 -14.64
C GLU A 214 17.93 -32.34 -14.14
N SER A 215 17.26 -32.97 -13.16
CA SER A 215 17.70 -34.25 -12.61
C SER A 215 17.30 -35.47 -13.47
N GLY A 216 16.60 -35.27 -14.60
CA GLY A 216 16.14 -36.34 -15.47
C GLY A 216 15.03 -37.22 -14.90
N THR A 217 14.53 -36.89 -13.70
CA THR A 217 13.47 -37.66 -13.02
C THR A 217 12.11 -37.45 -13.72
N LEU A 218 11.90 -36.31 -14.37
CA LEU A 218 10.71 -36.05 -15.17
C LEU A 218 10.62 -37.00 -16.37
N ASP A 219 11.74 -37.24 -17.05
CA ASP A 219 11.83 -38.15 -18.20
C ASP A 219 11.53 -39.59 -17.81
N GLN A 220 12.01 -40.01 -16.62
CA GLN A 220 11.69 -41.33 -16.07
C GLN A 220 10.18 -41.48 -15.78
N LEU A 221 9.51 -40.41 -15.33
CA LEU A 221 8.06 -40.43 -15.13
C LEU A 221 7.29 -40.49 -16.47
N MET A 222 7.84 -39.87 -17.54
CA MET A 222 7.19 -39.85 -18.85
C MET A 222 7.28 -41.20 -19.59
N VAL A 223 8.18 -42.10 -19.22
CA VAL A 223 8.26 -43.48 -19.73
C VAL A 223 7.18 -44.36 -19.13
N THR A 224 6.61 -43.97 -18.00
CA THR A 224 5.48 -44.69 -17.36
C THR A 224 4.16 -44.40 -18.08
N PRO A 225 3.16 -45.32 -18.02
CA PRO A 225 1.86 -45.12 -18.71
C PRO A 225 0.97 -44.07 -18.01
N ILE A 226 1.55 -42.98 -17.56
CA ILE A 226 0.87 -41.87 -16.89
C ILE A 226 0.54 -40.80 -17.92
N ARG A 227 -0.70 -40.32 -17.94
CA ARG A 227 -1.11 -39.19 -18.80
C ARG A 227 -0.50 -37.89 -18.27
N ARG A 228 -0.06 -37.01 -19.19
CA ARG A 228 0.54 -35.72 -18.84
C ARG A 228 -0.33 -34.89 -17.88
N VAL A 229 -1.66 -34.92 -18.09
CA VAL A 229 -2.63 -34.22 -17.22
C VAL A 229 -2.65 -34.81 -15.81
N GLU A 230 -2.57 -36.14 -15.67
CA GLU A 230 -2.54 -36.82 -14.37
C GLU A 230 -1.28 -36.46 -13.58
N LEU A 231 -0.14 -36.38 -14.26
CA LEU A 231 1.12 -35.95 -13.67
C LEU A 231 1.04 -34.49 -13.18
N ILE A 232 0.57 -33.59 -14.04
CA ILE A 232 0.48 -32.15 -13.71
C ILE A 232 -0.50 -31.95 -12.53
N LEU A 233 -1.69 -32.55 -12.58
CA LEU A 233 -2.69 -32.44 -11.49
C LEU A 233 -2.18 -33.04 -10.19
N GLY A 234 -1.51 -34.21 -10.25
CA GLY A 234 -0.92 -34.84 -9.07
C GLY A 234 0.16 -33.98 -8.41
N LYS A 235 0.91 -33.22 -9.20
CA LYS A 235 1.89 -32.26 -8.69
C LYS A 235 1.26 -30.97 -8.18
N LEU A 236 0.29 -30.42 -8.89
CA LEU A 236 -0.37 -29.17 -8.47
C LEU A 236 -1.06 -29.29 -7.11
N LEU A 237 -1.64 -30.43 -6.79
CA LEU A 237 -2.47 -30.64 -5.61
C LEU A 237 -1.72 -30.38 -4.29
N PRO A 238 -0.51 -30.92 -4.03
CA PRO A 238 0.26 -30.64 -2.83
C PRO A 238 0.72 -29.19 -2.72
N TYR A 239 1.16 -28.58 -3.85
CA TYR A 239 1.58 -27.20 -3.87
C TYR A 239 0.40 -26.24 -3.69
N PHE A 240 -0.78 -26.59 -4.21
CA PHE A 240 -2.02 -25.88 -3.91
C PHE A 240 -2.31 -25.89 -2.41
N GLY A 241 -2.25 -27.07 -1.77
CA GLY A 241 -2.45 -27.19 -0.33
C GLY A 241 -1.48 -26.33 0.48
N LEU A 242 -0.18 -26.35 0.12
CA LEU A 242 0.85 -25.55 0.79
C LEU A 242 0.63 -24.04 0.58
N SER A 243 0.36 -23.63 -0.66
CA SER A 243 0.10 -22.21 -0.97
C SER A 243 -1.20 -21.71 -0.33
N PHE A 244 -2.23 -22.55 -0.27
CA PHE A 244 -3.47 -22.21 0.41
C PHE A 244 -3.30 -22.12 1.94
N LEU A 245 -2.45 -22.95 2.53
CA LEU A 245 -2.04 -22.81 3.93
C LEU A 245 -1.33 -21.47 4.17
N ASN A 246 -0.47 -21.04 3.25
CA ASN A 246 0.13 -19.70 3.31
C ASN A 246 -0.92 -18.60 3.26
N VAL A 247 -1.93 -18.71 2.39
CA VAL A 247 -3.07 -17.76 2.36
C VAL A 247 -3.70 -17.65 3.76
N LEU A 248 -4.07 -18.79 4.37
CA LEU A 248 -4.70 -18.80 5.69
C LEU A 248 -3.80 -18.17 6.76
N THR A 249 -2.51 -18.48 6.72
CA THR A 249 -1.54 -17.95 7.69
C THR A 249 -1.35 -16.44 7.54
N ILE A 250 -1.22 -15.96 6.30
CA ILE A 250 -1.10 -14.53 6.00
C ILE A 250 -2.37 -13.78 6.44
N LEU A 251 -3.55 -14.28 6.08
CA LEU A 251 -4.81 -13.67 6.49
C LEU A 251 -4.96 -13.63 8.01
N PHE A 252 -4.54 -14.68 8.72
CA PHE A 252 -4.50 -14.71 10.18
C PHE A 252 -3.58 -13.62 10.75
N VAL A 253 -2.37 -13.46 10.20
CA VAL A 253 -1.41 -12.42 10.61
C VAL A 253 -1.98 -11.04 10.36
N VAL A 254 -2.59 -10.81 9.22
CA VAL A 254 -3.18 -9.51 8.83
C VAL A 254 -4.37 -9.14 9.72
N ASP A 255 -5.27 -10.08 10.02
CA ASP A 255 -6.39 -9.86 10.95
C ASP A 255 -5.89 -9.59 12.37
N ARG A 256 -4.90 -10.37 12.84
CA ARG A 256 -4.48 -10.34 14.25
C ARG A 256 -3.51 -9.21 14.59
N TRP A 257 -2.59 -8.88 13.67
CA TRP A 257 -1.54 -7.88 13.90
C TRP A 257 -1.88 -6.51 13.33
N PHE A 258 -2.44 -6.47 12.13
CA PHE A 258 -2.72 -5.21 11.44
C PHE A 258 -4.18 -4.75 11.57
N HIS A 259 -5.04 -5.54 12.23
CA HIS A 259 -6.44 -5.23 12.50
C HIS A 259 -7.23 -4.82 11.24
N VAL A 260 -6.89 -5.41 10.09
CA VAL A 260 -7.62 -5.19 8.85
C VAL A 260 -8.90 -6.02 8.89
N PRO A 261 -10.10 -5.42 8.71
CA PRO A 261 -11.38 -6.13 8.87
C PRO A 261 -11.65 -7.08 7.69
N ILE A 262 -11.10 -8.30 7.73
CA ILE A 262 -11.23 -9.32 6.68
C ILE A 262 -12.55 -10.11 6.83
N ARG A 263 -13.18 -10.07 8.00
CA ARG A 263 -14.25 -11.01 8.41
C ARG A 263 -15.57 -10.86 7.67
N GLN A 264 -15.85 -9.71 7.06
CA GLN A 264 -17.18 -9.41 6.49
C GLN A 264 -17.59 -10.33 5.32
N ARG A 265 -16.63 -10.85 4.52
CA ARG A 265 -16.88 -11.75 3.39
C ARG A 265 -15.78 -12.81 3.24
N LEU A 266 -15.41 -13.43 4.35
CA LEU A 266 -14.28 -14.39 4.40
C LEU A 266 -14.41 -15.52 3.38
N THR A 267 -15.60 -16.11 3.23
CA THR A 267 -15.84 -17.21 2.27
C THR A 267 -15.55 -16.77 0.83
N LEU A 268 -16.04 -15.61 0.44
CA LEU A 268 -15.81 -15.07 -0.90
C LEU A 268 -14.32 -14.81 -1.13
N LEU A 269 -13.64 -14.22 -0.15
CA LEU A 269 -12.20 -13.97 -0.17
C LEU A 269 -11.42 -15.28 -0.36
N LEU A 270 -11.74 -16.32 0.40
CA LEU A 270 -11.06 -17.62 0.30
C LEU A 270 -11.26 -18.28 -1.07
N VAL A 271 -12.45 -18.16 -1.67
CA VAL A 271 -12.71 -18.65 -3.03
C VAL A 271 -11.83 -17.92 -4.06
N PHE A 272 -11.77 -16.59 -3.98
CA PHE A 272 -10.90 -15.83 -4.88
C PHE A 272 -9.41 -16.14 -4.65
N CYS A 273 -8.97 -16.28 -3.40
CA CYS A 273 -7.61 -16.69 -3.08
C CYS A 273 -7.29 -18.09 -3.64
N ALA A 274 -8.24 -19.04 -3.58
CA ALA A 274 -8.05 -20.37 -4.16
C ALA A 274 -7.87 -20.31 -5.68
N LEU A 275 -8.72 -19.54 -6.38
CA LEU A 275 -8.60 -19.32 -7.83
C LEU A 275 -7.27 -18.62 -8.18
N PHE A 276 -6.90 -17.64 -7.39
CA PHE A 276 -5.63 -16.90 -7.54
C PHE A 276 -4.41 -17.83 -7.38
N VAL A 277 -4.41 -18.69 -6.36
CA VAL A 277 -3.35 -19.69 -6.15
C VAL A 277 -3.27 -20.66 -7.32
N LEU A 278 -4.42 -21.12 -7.85
CA LEU A 278 -4.44 -21.99 -9.05
C LEU A 278 -3.84 -21.29 -10.28
N ALA A 279 -4.19 -20.03 -10.52
CA ALA A 279 -3.63 -19.24 -11.61
C ALA A 279 -2.10 -19.05 -11.44
N SER A 280 -1.65 -18.75 -10.22
CA SER A 280 -0.23 -18.59 -9.91
C SER A 280 0.55 -19.90 -10.08
N LEU A 281 0.00 -21.04 -9.67
CA LEU A 281 0.59 -22.36 -9.91
C LEU A 281 0.69 -22.67 -11.41
N ALA A 282 -0.36 -22.39 -12.17
CA ALA A 282 -0.35 -22.57 -13.62
C ALA A 282 0.75 -21.72 -14.29
N THR A 283 0.92 -20.47 -13.85
CA THR A 283 2.02 -19.61 -14.29
C THR A 283 3.39 -20.21 -13.93
N GLY A 284 3.56 -20.77 -12.75
CA GLY A 284 4.77 -21.50 -12.36
C GLY A 284 5.08 -22.68 -13.27
N VAL A 285 4.06 -23.47 -13.65
CA VAL A 285 4.19 -24.55 -14.63
C VAL A 285 4.64 -24.02 -16.01
N LEU A 286 4.04 -22.93 -16.48
CA LEU A 286 4.42 -22.30 -17.75
C LEU A 286 5.88 -21.83 -17.72
N ILE A 287 6.33 -21.18 -16.66
CA ILE A 287 7.71 -20.73 -16.50
C ILE A 287 8.65 -21.95 -16.47
N SER A 288 8.29 -23.02 -15.78
CA SER A 288 9.10 -24.24 -15.75
C SER A 288 9.24 -24.88 -17.13
N ALA A 289 8.21 -24.79 -17.98
CA ALA A 289 8.22 -25.36 -19.32
C ALA A 289 9.24 -24.69 -20.26
N VAL A 290 9.45 -23.38 -20.10
CA VAL A 290 10.42 -22.62 -20.92
C VAL A 290 11.82 -22.57 -20.30
N SER A 291 11.94 -22.87 -19.00
CA SER A 291 13.21 -22.84 -18.28
C SER A 291 14.02 -24.10 -18.52
N ARG A 292 15.32 -23.96 -18.74
CA ARG A 292 16.26 -25.07 -18.89
C ARG A 292 17.00 -25.43 -17.59
N SER A 293 17.07 -24.48 -16.65
CA SER A 293 17.72 -24.67 -15.35
C SER A 293 16.93 -23.97 -14.24
N GLN A 294 17.11 -24.43 -12.99
CA GLN A 294 16.52 -23.79 -11.81
C GLN A 294 16.92 -22.31 -11.73
N PHE A 295 18.18 -22.01 -12.04
CA PHE A 295 18.66 -20.63 -12.05
C PHE A 295 17.89 -19.76 -13.06
N GLN A 296 17.67 -20.28 -14.27
CA GLN A 296 16.87 -19.59 -15.28
C GLN A 296 15.41 -19.43 -14.85
N ALA A 297 14.82 -20.47 -14.23
CA ALA A 297 13.46 -20.38 -13.70
C ALA A 297 13.33 -19.26 -12.66
N VAL A 298 14.28 -19.15 -11.72
CA VAL A 298 14.32 -18.07 -10.72
C VAL A 298 14.41 -16.70 -11.39
N GLN A 299 15.28 -16.52 -12.38
CA GLN A 299 15.41 -15.24 -13.10
C GLN A 299 14.10 -14.83 -13.79
N ILE A 300 13.44 -15.79 -14.48
CA ILE A 300 12.16 -15.52 -15.14
C ILE A 300 11.07 -15.17 -14.12
N VAL A 301 11.03 -15.87 -12.98
CA VAL A 301 10.07 -15.55 -11.90
C VAL A 301 10.30 -14.15 -11.35
N ILE A 302 11.55 -13.77 -11.08
CA ILE A 302 11.88 -12.42 -10.59
C ILE A 302 11.43 -11.36 -11.60
N PHE A 303 11.70 -11.57 -12.88
CA PHE A 303 11.25 -10.65 -13.93
C PHE A 303 9.72 -10.60 -14.03
N TYR A 304 9.04 -11.75 -13.97
CA TYR A 304 7.59 -11.83 -13.94
C TYR A 304 6.99 -11.06 -12.76
N ILE A 305 7.53 -11.23 -11.55
CA ILE A 305 7.05 -10.51 -10.37
C ILE A 305 7.23 -9.00 -10.50
N LEU A 306 8.33 -8.55 -11.09
CA LEU A 306 8.54 -7.13 -11.36
C LEU A 306 7.44 -6.56 -12.28
N LEU A 307 7.07 -7.31 -13.33
CA LEU A 307 5.97 -6.93 -14.22
C LEU A 307 4.62 -6.92 -13.47
N VAL A 308 4.35 -7.95 -12.66
CA VAL A 308 3.15 -8.02 -11.82
C VAL A 308 3.09 -6.82 -10.88
N PHE A 309 4.19 -6.49 -10.20
CA PHE A 309 4.25 -5.34 -9.29
C PHE A 309 3.91 -4.02 -9.98
N MET A 310 4.42 -3.81 -11.19
CA MET A 310 4.22 -2.56 -11.92
C MET A 310 2.86 -2.47 -12.64
N LEU A 311 2.32 -3.60 -13.13
CA LEU A 311 1.17 -3.59 -14.06
C LEU A 311 -0.13 -4.08 -13.42
N SER A 312 -0.11 -4.70 -12.25
CA SER A 312 -1.32 -5.29 -11.63
C SER A 312 -2.26 -4.29 -10.97
N GLY A 313 -1.84 -3.04 -10.79
CA GLY A 313 -2.63 -2.07 -10.01
C GLY A 313 -2.36 -2.12 -8.50
N ALA A 314 -1.52 -3.05 -8.03
CA ALA A 314 -1.20 -3.20 -6.60
C ALA A 314 -0.36 -2.05 -6.04
N TYR A 315 0.49 -1.45 -6.86
CA TYR A 315 1.37 -0.32 -6.49
C TYR A 315 0.79 1.03 -6.89
N ALA A 316 0.28 1.13 -8.10
CA ALA A 316 -0.31 2.35 -8.63
C ALA A 316 -1.65 2.02 -9.31
N PRO A 317 -2.64 2.92 -9.28
CA PRO A 317 -3.91 2.71 -9.97
C PRO A 317 -3.70 2.39 -11.46
N ILE A 318 -4.47 1.44 -12.00
CA ILE A 318 -4.36 1.02 -13.43
C ILE A 318 -4.60 2.21 -14.37
N GLU A 319 -5.39 3.19 -13.95
CA GLU A 319 -5.67 4.42 -14.68
C GLU A 319 -4.43 5.30 -14.87
N ALA A 320 -3.43 5.19 -13.99
CA ALA A 320 -2.16 5.90 -14.09
C ALA A 320 -1.20 5.27 -15.11
N ILE A 321 -1.50 4.04 -15.59
CA ILE A 321 -0.71 3.34 -16.60
C ILE A 321 -1.05 3.90 -17.99
N PRO A 322 -0.05 4.18 -18.86
CA PRO A 322 -0.29 4.65 -20.21
C PRO A 322 -1.24 3.73 -20.97
N GLU A 323 -2.16 4.30 -21.75
CA GLU A 323 -3.22 3.57 -22.46
C GLU A 323 -2.69 2.46 -23.37
N THR A 324 -1.51 2.65 -23.95
CA THR A 324 -0.84 1.66 -24.82
C THR A 324 -0.43 0.38 -24.08
N ILE A 325 -0.13 0.46 -22.79
CA ILE A 325 0.35 -0.66 -21.96
C ILE A 325 -0.78 -1.23 -21.10
N ARG A 326 -1.82 -0.45 -20.81
CA ARG A 326 -2.96 -0.84 -19.96
C ARG A 326 -3.60 -2.18 -20.32
N PRO A 327 -3.78 -2.58 -21.59
CA PRO A 327 -4.33 -3.89 -21.92
C PRO A 327 -3.51 -5.07 -21.39
N ILE A 328 -2.19 -4.87 -21.20
CA ILE A 328 -1.29 -5.90 -20.65
C ILE A 328 -1.59 -6.16 -19.17
N SER A 329 -2.08 -5.14 -18.44
CA SER A 329 -2.46 -5.27 -17.01
C SER A 329 -3.54 -6.33 -16.80
N ASN A 330 -4.43 -6.52 -17.76
CA ASN A 330 -5.49 -7.55 -17.69
C ASN A 330 -4.97 -9.00 -17.71
N LEU A 331 -3.68 -9.20 -18.03
CA LEU A 331 -3.05 -10.53 -18.01
C LEU A 331 -2.56 -10.91 -16.60
N PHE A 332 -2.53 -9.97 -15.67
CA PHE A 332 -2.04 -10.20 -14.31
C PHE A 332 -3.22 -10.27 -13.33
N PRO A 333 -3.54 -11.46 -12.80
CA PRO A 333 -4.68 -11.67 -11.90
C PRO A 333 -4.34 -11.25 -10.45
N LEU A 334 -4.21 -9.96 -10.18
CA LEU A 334 -3.90 -9.48 -8.83
C LEU A 334 -5.01 -8.58 -8.32
#